data_bd68c1ca75e3b115e579483ba8514512
#
_entry.id   bd68c1ca75e3b115e579483ba8514512
#
_cell.length_a   1.000
_cell.length_b   1.000
_cell.length_c   1.000
_cell.angle_alpha   90.00
_cell.angle_beta   90.00
_cell.angle_gamma   90.00
#
_symmetry.space_group_name_H-M   'P 1'
#
loop_
_entity.id
_entity.type
_entity.pdbx_description
1 polymer ?
#
loop_
_entity_poly.entity_id
_entity_poly.type
_entity_poly.pdbx_seq_one_letter_code
_entity_poly.pdbx_strand_id
1 'polypeptide(L)'
;MKTNWKKFTVLALGVLTAAALLGGCGSDNKAADSAANGKTVVKTVISGTEAPLSWVDEKGEKHGYEYDVLLEVNKRLKNYQLDIQAVPPETEDVMMESGDAKVATGGYFKNAQREQNFILPESPIGASSLMVYVTKGNETKYKNLEDVIKDGKKIVPLTANGGAFRIITEWNKKHGNILPEIPVQSGVSVAERIKSIKDGQYDAYIIPNNLGVEDLAAKQGVTLVALPEPIKVNATYVIVNKKEDKLAGEINEALKSLRDDGTLAKISTKWYKDDLLKLLK
;
A
#
# COMPACT_ATOMS: atom_id res chain seq x y z
N MET A 1 -62.51 -33.46 -2.67
CA MET A 1 -63.27 -33.53 -3.95
C MET A 1 -62.34 -33.32 -5.12
N LYS A 2 -62.17 -34.41 -5.90
CA LYS A 2 -62.05 -34.56 -7.35
C LYS A 2 -61.03 -33.65 -8.04
N THR A 3 -59.84 -34.18 -8.35
CA THR A 3 -59.43 -34.85 -9.60
C THR A 3 -59.66 -34.03 -10.87
N ASN A 4 -58.59 -33.67 -11.59
CA ASN A 4 -58.50 -34.08 -12.99
C ASN A 4 -57.06 -33.91 -13.55
N TRP A 5 -56.51 -35.01 -13.89
CA TRP A 5 -55.42 -35.45 -14.70
C TRP A 5 -55.75 -35.29 -16.19
N LYS A 6 -54.88 -34.67 -16.97
CA LYS A 6 -54.79 -35.00 -18.40
C LYS A 6 -53.34 -35.11 -18.86
N LYS A 7 -53.01 -36.34 -19.17
CA LYS A 7 -51.88 -36.81 -19.93
C LYS A 7 -51.96 -36.30 -21.39
N PHE A 8 -50.85 -35.96 -21.99
CA PHE A 8 -50.65 -36.23 -23.41
C PHE A 8 -49.22 -36.70 -23.65
N THR A 9 -49.16 -37.72 -24.47
CA THR A 9 -48.13 -38.71 -24.71
C THR A 9 -47.37 -38.38 -26.01
N VAL A 10 -46.02 -38.51 -26.01
CA VAL A 10 -45.13 -39.16 -27.01
C VAL A 10 -45.18 -38.69 -28.46
N LEU A 11 -44.04 -38.32 -29.01
CA LEU A 11 -43.44 -39.04 -30.14
C LEU A 11 -41.91 -38.81 -30.18
N ALA A 12 -41.19 -39.90 -30.23
CA ALA A 12 -39.74 -40.02 -30.41
C ALA A 12 -39.41 -40.22 -31.90
N LEU A 13 -38.19 -39.76 -32.28
CA LEU A 13 -37.30 -40.31 -33.33
C LEU A 13 -36.03 -39.49 -33.20
N GLY A 14 -34.89 -39.91 -32.83
CA GLY A 14 -34.11 -41.09 -33.13
C GLY A 14 -33.15 -40.81 -34.30
N VAL A 15 -31.88 -40.48 -34.05
CA VAL A 15 -30.73 -40.99 -34.80
C VAL A 15 -29.43 -40.79 -33.97
N LEU A 16 -28.78 -41.91 -33.73
CA LEU A 16 -27.41 -42.05 -33.21
C LEU A 16 -26.39 -41.55 -34.20
N THR A 17 -25.32 -40.90 -33.67
CA THR A 17 -23.95 -41.26 -34.12
C THR A 17 -22.99 -41.02 -32.96
N ALA A 18 -22.36 -42.10 -32.55
CA ALA A 18 -21.28 -42.14 -31.59
C ALA A 18 -19.95 -41.82 -32.26
N ALA A 19 -19.09 -41.05 -31.61
CA ALA A 19 -17.65 -41.18 -31.75
C ALA A 19 -16.99 -40.76 -30.42
N ALA A 20 -16.56 -41.76 -29.70
CA ALA A 20 -15.70 -41.62 -28.56
C ALA A 20 -14.28 -41.24 -28.97
N LEU A 21 -13.67 -40.28 -28.29
CA LEU A 21 -12.22 -40.25 -28.09
C LEU A 21 -11.96 -39.79 -26.67
N LEU A 22 -11.46 -40.71 -25.91
CA LEU A 22 -10.83 -40.53 -24.59
C LEU A 22 -9.58 -39.66 -24.74
N GLY A 23 -9.45 -38.66 -23.89
CA GLY A 23 -8.24 -37.83 -23.79
C GLY A 23 -8.21 -37.03 -22.53
N GLY A 24 -7.65 -37.59 -21.45
CA GLY A 24 -6.82 -36.86 -20.49
C GLY A 24 -7.47 -35.85 -19.55
N CYS A 25 -7.81 -36.30 -18.35
CA CYS A 25 -7.89 -35.46 -17.17
C CYS A 25 -6.57 -34.75 -16.91
N GLY A 26 -6.57 -33.44 -16.95
CA GLY A 26 -5.59 -32.56 -16.39
C GLY A 26 -6.37 -31.38 -15.82
N SER A 27 -6.78 -31.47 -14.54
CA SER A 27 -7.40 -30.35 -13.83
C SER A 27 -6.32 -29.35 -13.45
N ASP A 28 -5.86 -28.55 -14.38
CA ASP A 28 -5.25 -27.28 -14.08
C ASP A 28 -6.36 -26.21 -14.12
N ASN A 29 -6.88 -25.88 -12.93
CA ASN A 29 -7.65 -24.67 -12.73
C ASN A 29 -6.72 -23.46 -12.87
N LYS A 30 -6.25 -23.19 -14.09
CA LYS A 30 -5.85 -21.85 -14.49
C LYS A 30 -7.14 -21.08 -14.70
N ALA A 31 -7.50 -20.23 -13.74
CA ALA A 31 -8.38 -19.11 -14.01
C ALA A 31 -7.84 -18.44 -15.27
N ALA A 32 -8.62 -18.48 -16.36
CA ALA A 32 -8.25 -17.87 -17.62
C ALA A 32 -8.16 -16.36 -17.35
N ASP A 33 -6.92 -15.86 -17.22
CA ASP A 33 -6.63 -14.44 -17.33
C ASP A 33 -7.08 -14.03 -18.73
N SER A 34 -8.25 -13.41 -18.84
CA SER A 34 -8.81 -12.97 -20.10
C SER A 34 -7.86 -11.96 -20.71
N ALA A 35 -7.23 -12.32 -21.84
CA ALA A 35 -6.36 -11.43 -22.57
C ALA A 35 -7.17 -10.26 -23.14
N ALA A 36 -7.10 -9.10 -22.51
CA ALA A 36 -7.60 -7.85 -23.08
C ALA A 36 -6.51 -7.33 -24.03
N ASN A 37 -6.84 -7.17 -25.29
CA ASN A 37 -5.92 -6.65 -26.33
C ASN A 37 -4.58 -7.42 -26.46
N GLY A 38 -4.57 -8.74 -26.25
CA GLY A 38 -3.36 -9.56 -26.34
C GLY A 38 -2.43 -9.47 -25.11
N LYS A 39 -2.81 -8.73 -24.06
CA LYS A 39 -2.06 -8.64 -22.82
C LYS A 39 -2.64 -9.57 -21.74
N THR A 40 -1.78 -10.13 -20.90
CA THR A 40 -2.19 -10.89 -19.72
C THR A 40 -2.73 -9.93 -18.65
N VAL A 41 -3.97 -10.13 -18.22
CA VAL A 41 -4.58 -9.34 -17.13
C VAL A 41 -4.05 -9.82 -15.80
N VAL A 42 -3.59 -8.90 -14.96
CA VAL A 42 -2.93 -9.17 -13.68
C VAL A 42 -3.69 -8.50 -12.55
N LYS A 43 -4.23 -9.29 -11.62
CA LYS A 43 -4.86 -8.75 -10.42
C LYS A 43 -3.81 -8.02 -9.58
N THR A 44 -4.07 -6.74 -9.35
CA THR A 44 -3.23 -5.81 -8.61
C THR A 44 -4.04 -5.20 -7.48
N VAL A 45 -3.51 -5.17 -6.27
CA VAL A 45 -4.22 -4.62 -5.10
C VAL A 45 -3.53 -3.39 -4.54
N ILE A 46 -4.36 -2.45 -4.08
CA ILE A 46 -3.96 -1.23 -3.39
C ILE A 46 -4.80 -1.05 -2.13
N SER A 47 -4.32 -0.28 -1.15
CA SER A 47 -5.15 0.10 -0.01
C SER A 47 -6.37 0.93 -0.44
N GLY A 48 -7.53 0.62 0.13
CA GLY A 48 -8.77 1.38 -0.08
C GLY A 48 -8.99 2.52 0.92
N THR A 49 -8.10 2.72 1.91
CA THR A 49 -8.38 3.59 3.06
C THR A 49 -7.22 4.52 3.48
N GLU A 50 -6.11 4.53 2.76
CA GLU A 50 -4.88 5.24 3.16
C GLU A 50 -4.61 6.50 2.32
N ALA A 51 -5.50 7.50 2.43
CA ALA A 51 -5.27 8.81 1.80
C ALA A 51 -4.04 9.51 2.42
N PRO A 52 -3.20 10.18 1.64
CA PRO A 52 -3.22 10.37 0.18
C PRO A 52 -2.46 9.30 -0.62
N LEU A 53 -2.05 8.20 0.04
CA LEU A 53 -1.29 7.11 -0.59
C LEU A 53 -2.14 6.36 -1.61
N SER A 54 -3.23 5.75 -1.15
CA SER A 54 -4.31 5.19 -1.98
C SER A 54 -5.60 5.05 -1.17
N TRP A 55 -6.74 5.38 -1.78
CA TRP A 55 -8.05 5.23 -1.13
C TRP A 55 -9.19 5.20 -2.16
N VAL A 56 -10.36 4.83 -1.68
CA VAL A 56 -11.62 4.89 -2.41
C VAL A 56 -12.49 6.00 -1.83
N ASP A 57 -13.05 6.85 -2.67
CA ASP A 57 -13.96 7.91 -2.24
C ASP A 57 -15.40 7.40 -2.03
N GLU A 58 -16.30 8.29 -1.60
CA GLU A 58 -17.71 7.98 -1.35
C GLU A 58 -18.48 7.53 -2.62
N LYS A 59 -17.94 7.79 -3.81
CA LYS A 59 -18.51 7.37 -5.10
C LYS A 59 -17.96 6.04 -5.57
N GLY A 60 -16.99 5.46 -4.86
CA GLY A 60 -16.31 4.22 -5.24
C GLY A 60 -15.15 4.44 -6.21
N GLU A 61 -14.71 5.69 -6.44
CA GLU A 61 -13.58 6.00 -7.30
C GLU A 61 -12.26 5.87 -6.54
N LYS A 62 -11.25 5.29 -7.20
CA LYS A 62 -9.92 5.09 -6.65
C LYS A 62 -9.06 6.33 -6.85
N HIS A 63 -8.32 6.71 -5.84
CA HIS A 63 -7.44 7.87 -5.82
C HIS A 63 -6.14 7.57 -5.10
N GLY A 64 -5.16 8.46 -5.26
CA GLY A 64 -3.94 8.45 -4.48
C GLY A 64 -2.67 8.38 -5.31
N TYR A 65 -1.56 8.61 -4.62
CA TYR A 65 -0.23 8.60 -5.22
C TYR A 65 0.06 7.26 -5.93
N GLU A 66 -0.09 6.16 -5.20
CA GLU A 66 0.25 4.84 -5.74
C GLU A 66 -0.72 4.40 -6.83
N TYR A 67 -2.00 4.75 -6.71
CA TYR A 67 -2.97 4.50 -7.78
C TYR A 67 -2.59 5.22 -9.08
N ASP A 68 -2.27 6.52 -9.01
CA ASP A 68 -1.85 7.30 -10.18
C ASP A 68 -0.56 6.73 -10.80
N VAL A 69 0.42 6.32 -9.97
CA VAL A 69 1.65 5.70 -10.47
C VAL A 69 1.36 4.38 -11.15
N LEU A 70 0.50 3.52 -10.59
CA LEU A 70 0.12 2.24 -11.22
C LEU A 70 -0.63 2.45 -12.54
N LEU A 71 -1.43 3.50 -12.68
CA LEU A 71 -2.05 3.85 -13.97
C LEU A 71 -0.99 4.19 -15.03
N GLU A 72 0.04 4.94 -14.65
CA GLU A 72 1.15 5.28 -15.55
C GLU A 72 2.06 4.07 -15.85
N VAL A 73 2.30 3.20 -14.87
CA VAL A 73 2.97 1.90 -15.09
C VAL A 73 2.18 1.08 -16.10
N ASN A 74 0.87 0.94 -15.90
CA ASN A 74 -0.01 0.14 -16.77
C ASN A 74 0.03 0.59 -18.23
N LYS A 75 0.17 1.89 -18.50
CA LYS A 75 0.34 2.42 -19.88
C LYS A 75 1.65 1.96 -20.53
N ARG A 76 2.68 1.68 -19.74
CA ARG A 76 4.03 1.31 -20.21
C ARG A 76 4.28 -0.20 -20.29
N LEU A 77 3.46 -1.02 -19.63
CA LEU A 77 3.56 -2.48 -19.73
C LEU A 77 3.25 -2.94 -21.17
N LYS A 78 4.07 -3.85 -21.70
CA LYS A 78 3.95 -4.38 -23.05
C LYS A 78 3.07 -5.62 -23.11
N ASN A 79 3.31 -6.57 -22.19
CA ASN A 79 2.68 -7.89 -22.20
C ASN A 79 1.60 -8.06 -21.13
N TYR A 80 1.45 -7.10 -20.22
CA TYR A 80 0.53 -7.17 -19.08
C TYR A 80 -0.41 -5.97 -19.02
N GLN A 81 -1.55 -6.19 -18.38
CA GLN A 81 -2.51 -5.15 -18.01
C GLN A 81 -2.87 -5.32 -16.54
N LEU A 82 -2.70 -4.28 -15.75
CA LEU A 82 -3.05 -4.29 -14.32
C LEU A 82 -4.56 -4.11 -14.15
N ASP A 83 -5.21 -5.07 -13.50
CA ASP A 83 -6.56 -4.95 -12.95
C ASP A 83 -6.43 -4.47 -11.51
N ILE A 84 -6.54 -3.15 -11.29
CA ILE A 84 -6.27 -2.51 -10.01
C ILE A 84 -7.52 -2.53 -9.14
N GLN A 85 -7.47 -3.25 -8.03
CA GLN A 85 -8.55 -3.39 -7.06
C GLN A 85 -8.13 -2.76 -5.72
N ALA A 86 -9.05 -1.99 -5.12
CA ALA A 86 -8.84 -1.45 -3.78
C ALA A 86 -9.41 -2.42 -2.75
N VAL A 87 -8.62 -2.74 -1.74
CA VAL A 87 -8.98 -3.67 -0.66
C VAL A 87 -8.61 -3.08 0.70
N PRO A 88 -9.15 -3.60 1.81
CA PRO A 88 -8.64 -3.25 3.14
C PRO A 88 -7.15 -3.61 3.26
N PRO A 89 -6.32 -2.79 3.93
CA PRO A 89 -4.87 -3.02 4.04
C PRO A 89 -4.48 -4.41 4.55
N GLU A 90 -5.21 -4.94 5.52
CA GLU A 90 -5.00 -6.29 6.06
C GLU A 90 -5.28 -7.41 5.06
N THR A 91 -6.02 -7.12 3.99
CA THR A 91 -6.36 -8.09 2.93
C THR A 91 -5.26 -8.17 1.87
N GLU A 92 -4.48 -7.10 1.67
CA GLU A 92 -3.41 -7.04 0.66
C GLU A 92 -2.37 -8.16 0.86
N ASP A 93 -1.83 -8.28 2.08
CA ASP A 93 -0.81 -9.28 2.40
C ASP A 93 -1.37 -10.71 2.22
N VAL A 94 -2.62 -10.96 2.64
CA VAL A 94 -3.29 -12.26 2.48
C VAL A 94 -3.45 -12.62 1.00
N MET A 95 -3.87 -11.68 0.15
CA MET A 95 -4.05 -11.91 -1.29
C MET A 95 -2.71 -12.12 -2.01
N MET A 96 -1.65 -11.43 -1.57
CA MET A 96 -0.32 -11.62 -2.11
C MET A 96 0.30 -12.97 -1.68
N GLU A 97 0.16 -13.36 -0.43
CA GLU A 97 0.68 -14.63 0.10
C GLU A 97 -0.04 -15.84 -0.49
N SER A 98 -1.36 -15.76 -0.66
CA SER A 98 -2.15 -16.82 -1.33
C SER A 98 -1.88 -16.90 -2.83
N GLY A 99 -1.33 -15.83 -3.44
CA GLY A 99 -1.14 -15.70 -4.88
C GLY A 99 -2.42 -15.34 -5.64
N ASP A 100 -3.47 -14.94 -4.96
CA ASP A 100 -4.70 -14.42 -5.57
C ASP A 100 -4.44 -13.05 -6.24
N ALA A 101 -3.64 -12.19 -5.62
CA ALA A 101 -3.06 -11.02 -6.27
C ALA A 101 -1.60 -11.29 -6.70
N LYS A 102 -1.19 -10.66 -7.80
CA LYS A 102 0.17 -10.79 -8.35
C LYS A 102 1.03 -9.57 -8.06
N VAL A 103 0.41 -8.43 -7.83
CA VAL A 103 1.05 -7.15 -7.56
C VAL A 103 0.32 -6.45 -6.44
N ALA A 104 1.07 -5.80 -5.55
CA ALA A 104 0.48 -4.92 -4.54
C ALA A 104 1.34 -3.66 -4.32
N THR A 105 0.68 -2.59 -3.86
CA THR A 105 1.31 -1.39 -3.30
C THR A 105 0.59 -0.99 -2.02
N GLY A 106 1.32 -0.48 -1.04
CA GLY A 106 0.81 -0.08 0.28
C GLY A 106 1.95 0.52 1.11
N GLY A 107 2.75 1.40 0.50
CA GLY A 107 3.90 2.00 1.19
C GLY A 107 4.99 0.98 1.58
N TYR A 108 5.09 -0.12 0.88
CA TYR A 108 6.02 -1.20 1.22
C TYR A 108 7.48 -0.77 1.10
N PHE A 109 8.27 -0.94 2.16
CA PHE A 109 9.73 -0.80 2.13
C PHE A 109 10.43 -2.15 2.19
N LYS A 110 11.66 -2.23 1.69
CA LYS A 110 12.48 -3.45 1.70
C LYS A 110 12.78 -3.91 3.12
N ASN A 111 12.56 -5.18 3.38
CA ASN A 111 13.04 -5.89 4.55
C ASN A 111 13.25 -7.36 4.20
N ALA A 112 14.03 -8.08 5.00
CA ALA A 112 14.41 -9.48 4.73
C ALA A 112 13.19 -10.39 4.49
N GLN A 113 12.12 -10.24 5.25
CA GLN A 113 10.91 -11.06 5.10
C GLN A 113 10.22 -10.80 3.76
N ARG A 114 10.07 -9.52 3.35
CA ARG A 114 9.46 -9.19 2.05
C ARG A 114 10.31 -9.65 0.89
N GLU A 115 11.63 -9.46 0.97
CA GLU A 115 12.56 -9.95 -0.07
C GLU A 115 12.59 -11.49 -0.17
N GLN A 116 12.31 -12.19 0.92
CA GLN A 116 12.13 -13.63 0.90
C GLN A 116 10.83 -14.06 0.21
N ASN A 117 9.73 -13.35 0.44
CA ASN A 117 8.38 -13.75 0.00
C ASN A 117 8.00 -13.19 -1.37
N PHE A 118 8.51 -12.03 -1.75
CA PHE A 118 8.11 -11.28 -2.95
C PHE A 118 9.33 -10.79 -3.74
N ILE A 119 9.10 -10.43 -4.99
CA ILE A 119 10.04 -9.65 -5.78
C ILE A 119 9.73 -8.18 -5.53
N LEU A 120 10.75 -7.41 -5.16
CA LEU A 120 10.68 -5.95 -5.08
C LEU A 120 11.54 -5.41 -6.24
N PRO A 121 10.94 -4.79 -7.26
CA PRO A 121 11.68 -4.15 -8.35
C PRO A 121 12.77 -3.22 -7.81
N GLU A 122 13.86 -3.05 -8.54
CA GLU A 122 14.97 -2.18 -8.11
C GLU A 122 14.55 -0.71 -8.02
N SER A 123 13.74 -0.27 -8.99
CA SER A 123 13.21 1.08 -9.05
C SER A 123 12.09 1.26 -8.01
N PRO A 124 12.26 2.16 -7.02
CA PRO A 124 11.19 2.46 -6.08
C PRO A 124 10.02 3.15 -6.77
N ILE A 125 8.82 2.87 -6.27
CA ILE A 125 7.60 3.58 -6.67
C ILE A 125 7.55 4.97 -6.03
N GLY A 126 8.14 5.16 -4.83
CA GLY A 126 8.10 6.40 -4.08
C GLY A 126 9.12 6.42 -2.95
N ALA A 127 8.92 7.36 -2.06
CA ALA A 127 9.68 7.47 -0.81
C ALA A 127 8.78 7.91 0.34
N SER A 128 9.15 7.55 1.56
CA SER A 128 8.55 8.07 2.78
C SER A 128 9.64 8.36 3.82
N SER A 129 9.39 9.36 4.65
CA SER A 129 10.23 9.66 5.80
C SER A 129 9.44 9.47 7.07
N LEU A 130 9.97 8.70 8.00
CA LEU A 130 9.44 8.65 9.35
C LEU A 130 9.85 9.94 10.06
N MET A 131 8.87 10.81 10.31
CA MET A 131 9.06 12.15 10.87
C MET A 131 8.56 12.22 12.30
N VAL A 132 9.05 13.21 13.02
CA VAL A 132 8.45 13.67 14.29
C VAL A 132 7.64 14.92 13.99
N TYR A 133 6.38 14.92 14.35
CA TYR A 133 5.49 16.05 14.24
C TYR A 133 5.20 16.62 15.62
N VAL A 134 5.26 17.94 15.74
CA VAL A 134 4.91 18.70 16.95
C VAL A 134 3.88 19.78 16.61
N THR A 135 3.20 20.33 17.61
CA THR A 135 2.30 21.48 17.39
C THR A 135 3.10 22.70 16.95
N LYS A 136 2.52 23.49 16.02
CA LYS A 136 3.11 24.73 15.49
C LYS A 136 3.59 25.63 16.62
N GLY A 137 4.79 26.17 16.47
CA GLY A 137 5.48 26.99 17.48
C GLY A 137 6.48 26.18 18.33
N ASN A 138 6.39 24.85 18.35
CA ASN A 138 7.37 23.99 19.02
C ASN A 138 8.46 23.46 18.06
N GLU A 139 8.25 23.52 16.74
CA GLU A 139 9.22 23.08 15.74
C GLU A 139 10.54 23.83 15.76
N THR A 140 10.56 25.05 16.31
CA THR A 140 11.78 25.85 16.46
C THR A 140 12.63 25.43 17.66
N LYS A 141 12.06 24.64 18.59
CA LYS A 141 12.74 24.19 19.82
C LYS A 141 13.53 22.90 19.60
N TYR A 142 13.10 22.08 18.62
CA TYR A 142 13.64 20.75 18.38
C TYR A 142 14.07 20.59 16.93
N LYS A 143 15.17 19.87 16.72
CA LYS A 143 15.61 19.48 15.36
C LYS A 143 15.19 18.08 14.99
N ASN A 144 15.15 17.19 15.97
CA ASN A 144 14.95 15.76 15.78
C ASN A 144 14.30 15.09 16.98
N LEU A 145 14.15 13.77 16.93
CA LEU A 145 13.55 12.97 18.00
C LEU A 145 14.35 13.03 19.31
N GLU A 146 15.69 13.08 19.22
CA GLU A 146 16.55 13.09 20.41
C GLU A 146 16.31 14.33 21.27
N ASP A 147 16.14 15.51 20.63
CA ASP A 147 15.83 16.76 21.34
C ASP A 147 14.50 16.67 22.08
N VAL A 148 13.47 16.09 21.43
CA VAL A 148 12.13 15.88 22.02
C VAL A 148 12.21 14.98 23.26
N ILE A 149 12.99 13.89 23.18
CA ILE A 149 13.18 12.94 24.29
C ILE A 149 13.93 13.59 25.44
N LYS A 150 15.03 14.31 25.15
CA LYS A 150 15.85 15.02 26.18
C LYS A 150 15.05 16.07 26.94
N ASP A 151 14.07 16.70 26.28
CA ASP A 151 13.17 17.67 26.93
C ASP A 151 12.01 16.98 27.70
N GLY A 152 12.02 15.65 27.80
CA GLY A 152 11.03 14.89 28.59
C GLY A 152 9.62 14.90 27.97
N LYS A 153 9.50 15.16 26.66
CA LYS A 153 8.22 15.25 25.97
C LYS A 153 7.58 13.88 25.77
N LYS A 154 6.26 13.84 25.89
CA LYS A 154 5.47 12.62 25.70
C LYS A 154 5.23 12.35 24.23
N ILE A 155 5.62 11.16 23.77
CA ILE A 155 5.40 10.69 22.40
C ILE A 155 4.10 9.91 22.34
N VAL A 156 3.28 10.16 21.30
CA VAL A 156 2.09 9.36 20.99
C VAL A 156 2.50 7.89 20.86
N PRO A 157 1.82 6.95 21.55
CA PRO A 157 2.16 5.53 21.49
C PRO A 157 2.12 5.01 20.05
N LEU A 158 3.10 4.18 19.68
CA LEU A 158 3.19 3.55 18.38
C LEU A 158 2.29 2.32 18.29
N THR A 159 1.97 1.89 17.08
CA THR A 159 1.30 0.60 16.88
C THR A 159 2.31 -0.53 17.14
N ALA A 160 1.97 -1.43 18.06
CA ALA A 160 2.82 -2.57 18.37
C ALA A 160 3.16 -3.39 17.11
N ASN A 161 4.44 -3.75 16.96
CA ASN A 161 4.97 -4.49 15.80
C ASN A 161 4.81 -3.79 14.45
N GLY A 162 4.33 -2.54 14.40
CA GLY A 162 4.22 -1.74 13.19
C GLY A 162 5.56 -1.30 12.61
N GLY A 163 5.55 -0.75 11.40
CA GLY A 163 6.77 -0.27 10.72
C GLY A 163 7.51 0.81 11.52
N ALA A 164 6.79 1.80 12.05
CA ALA A 164 7.37 2.85 12.89
C ALA A 164 7.98 2.29 14.18
N PHE A 165 7.29 1.35 14.86
CA PHE A 165 7.81 0.70 16.06
C PHE A 165 9.16 0.02 15.82
N ARG A 166 9.28 -0.75 14.73
CA ARG A 166 10.55 -1.43 14.38
C ARG A 166 11.67 -0.43 14.10
N ILE A 167 11.38 0.63 13.37
CA ILE A 167 12.36 1.69 13.08
C ILE A 167 12.80 2.39 14.36
N ILE A 168 11.87 2.73 15.24
CA ILE A 168 12.18 3.39 16.52
C ILE A 168 12.97 2.46 17.45
N THR A 169 12.66 1.16 17.45
CA THR A 169 13.43 0.17 18.23
C THR A 169 14.90 0.12 17.78
N GLU A 170 15.14 0.06 16.47
CA GLU A 170 16.50 0.09 15.91
C GLU A 170 17.19 1.43 16.15
N TRP A 171 16.47 2.52 15.97
CA TRP A 171 16.97 3.88 16.21
C TRP A 171 17.37 4.05 17.68
N ASN A 172 16.51 3.68 18.61
CA ASN A 172 16.75 3.79 20.04
C ASN A 172 17.99 2.99 20.47
N LYS A 173 18.14 1.77 19.96
CA LYS A 173 19.34 0.95 20.22
C LYS A 173 20.61 1.65 19.72
N LYS A 174 20.58 2.30 18.55
CA LYS A 174 21.73 3.04 18.00
C LYS A 174 22.06 4.30 18.77
N HIS A 175 21.09 4.88 19.49
CA HIS A 175 21.23 6.10 20.26
C HIS A 175 21.36 5.81 21.78
N GLY A 176 21.83 4.62 22.16
CA GLY A 176 22.12 4.30 23.56
C GLY A 176 20.90 4.04 24.43
N ASN A 177 19.75 3.66 23.84
CA ASN A 177 18.49 3.38 24.52
C ASN A 177 17.98 4.56 25.38
N ILE A 178 18.01 5.77 24.81
CA ILE A 178 17.56 7.00 25.48
C ILE A 178 16.05 7.02 25.74
N LEU A 179 15.27 6.17 25.03
CA LEU A 179 13.90 5.82 25.37
C LEU A 179 13.93 4.54 26.22
N PRO A 180 13.73 4.61 27.55
CA PRO A 180 13.72 3.43 28.41
C PRO A 180 12.65 2.41 27.99
N GLU A 181 11.50 2.93 27.55
CA GLU A 181 10.38 2.17 27.03
C GLU A 181 9.79 2.90 25.80
N ILE A 182 9.54 2.16 24.72
CA ILE A 182 8.84 2.68 23.54
C ILE A 182 7.34 2.53 23.78
N PRO A 183 6.57 3.63 23.92
CA PRO A 183 5.15 3.53 24.21
C PRO A 183 4.40 2.89 23.03
N VAL A 184 3.54 1.90 23.34
CA VAL A 184 2.75 1.19 22.33
C VAL A 184 1.27 1.17 22.66
N GLN A 185 0.44 1.30 21.62
CA GLN A 185 -1.01 1.18 21.71
C GLN A 185 -1.57 0.76 20.36
N SER A 186 -2.28 -0.36 20.32
CA SER A 186 -2.94 -0.87 19.12
C SER A 186 -4.43 -0.48 19.08
N GLY A 187 -5.03 -0.55 17.87
CA GLY A 187 -6.46 -0.27 17.69
C GLY A 187 -6.86 1.21 17.76
N VAL A 188 -5.88 2.13 17.70
CA VAL A 188 -6.12 3.58 17.74
C VAL A 188 -5.84 4.16 16.36
N SER A 189 -6.80 4.88 15.81
CA SER A 189 -6.71 5.52 14.50
C SER A 189 -5.74 6.71 14.51
N VAL A 190 -5.26 7.12 13.32
CA VAL A 190 -4.45 8.33 13.15
C VAL A 190 -5.20 9.56 13.67
N ALA A 191 -6.51 9.64 13.42
CA ALA A 191 -7.34 10.74 13.88
C ALA A 191 -7.41 10.87 15.41
N GLU A 192 -7.55 9.75 16.13
CA GLU A 192 -7.54 9.73 17.61
C GLU A 192 -6.16 10.10 18.17
N ARG A 193 -5.08 9.68 17.51
CA ARG A 193 -3.71 10.07 17.88
C ARG A 193 -3.48 11.57 17.71
N ILE A 194 -3.96 12.18 16.62
CA ILE A 194 -3.92 13.62 16.40
C ILE A 194 -4.74 14.34 17.47
N LYS A 195 -5.94 13.82 17.78
CA LYS A 195 -6.78 14.38 18.84
C LYS A 195 -6.07 14.40 20.19
N SER A 196 -5.33 13.35 20.54
CA SER A 196 -4.60 13.28 21.82
C SER A 196 -3.49 14.34 21.95
N ILE A 197 -2.88 14.77 20.84
CA ILE A 197 -1.97 15.93 20.83
C ILE A 197 -2.75 17.23 21.03
N LYS A 198 -3.85 17.41 20.29
CA LYS A 198 -4.72 18.58 20.44
C LYS A 198 -5.19 18.76 21.89
N ASP A 199 -5.51 17.66 22.57
CA ASP A 199 -5.97 17.64 23.95
C ASP A 199 -4.81 17.77 24.96
N GLY A 200 -3.55 17.89 24.54
CA GLY A 200 -2.37 18.06 25.38
C GLY A 200 -1.95 16.80 26.15
N GLN A 201 -2.44 15.63 25.75
CA GLN A 201 -2.05 14.34 26.37
C GLN A 201 -0.63 13.94 25.95
N TYR A 202 -0.25 14.28 24.71
CA TYR A 202 1.06 14.02 24.11
C TYR A 202 1.59 15.27 23.43
N ASP A 203 2.92 15.33 23.26
CA ASP A 203 3.63 16.48 22.70
C ASP A 203 4.11 16.24 21.27
N ALA A 204 4.39 15.00 20.89
CA ALA A 204 4.97 14.64 19.60
C ALA A 204 4.36 13.37 19.01
N TYR A 205 4.22 13.35 17.68
CA TYR A 205 3.72 12.21 16.91
C TYR A 205 4.75 11.72 15.91
N ILE A 206 5.09 10.45 15.95
CA ILE A 206 6.00 9.79 15.00
C ILE A 206 5.16 9.07 13.97
N ILE A 207 5.20 9.54 12.73
CA ILE A 207 4.41 8.99 11.61
C ILE A 207 5.11 9.26 10.27
N PRO A 208 4.94 8.40 9.25
CA PRO A 208 5.40 8.68 7.89
C PRO A 208 4.76 9.94 7.29
N ASN A 209 5.59 10.75 6.59
CA ASN A 209 5.14 12.01 5.99
C ASN A 209 4.17 11.82 4.81
N ASN A 210 4.11 10.64 4.22
CA ASN A 210 3.23 10.33 3.10
C ASN A 210 1.81 9.90 3.51
N LEU A 211 1.45 10.02 4.80
CA LEU A 211 0.12 9.71 5.32
C LEU A 211 -0.75 10.95 5.57
N GLY A 212 -0.37 12.11 5.07
CA GLY A 212 -1.19 13.33 5.08
C GLY A 212 -1.55 13.84 6.49
N VAL A 213 -0.68 13.64 7.48
CA VAL A 213 -0.94 13.98 8.88
C VAL A 213 -1.24 15.45 9.09
N GLU A 214 -0.60 16.35 8.34
CA GLU A 214 -0.83 17.79 8.42
C GLU A 214 -2.26 18.17 8.01
N ASP A 215 -2.73 17.62 6.89
CA ASP A 215 -4.10 17.88 6.40
C ASP A 215 -5.15 17.27 7.33
N LEU A 216 -4.89 16.08 7.90
CA LEU A 216 -5.75 15.44 8.90
C LEU A 216 -5.81 16.25 10.21
N ALA A 217 -4.67 16.79 10.65
CA ALA A 217 -4.57 17.63 11.84
C ALA A 217 -5.31 18.97 11.64
N ALA A 218 -5.13 19.60 10.48
CA ALA A 218 -5.82 20.83 10.14
C ALA A 218 -7.35 20.67 10.16
N LYS A 219 -7.88 19.54 9.66
CA LYS A 219 -9.33 19.22 9.74
C LYS A 219 -9.82 19.09 11.17
N GLN A 220 -8.95 18.76 12.12
CA GLN A 220 -9.27 18.68 13.55
C GLN A 220 -9.00 19.99 14.31
N GLY A 221 -8.57 21.05 13.61
CA GLY A 221 -8.27 22.36 14.20
C GLY A 221 -6.98 22.38 15.02
N VAL A 222 -5.99 21.55 14.68
CA VAL A 222 -4.64 21.62 15.19
C VAL A 222 -3.64 21.67 14.04
N THR A 223 -2.60 22.48 14.16
CA THR A 223 -1.53 22.54 13.16
C THR A 223 -0.34 21.72 13.67
N LEU A 224 -0.03 20.65 12.99
CA LEU A 224 1.18 19.85 13.19
C LEU A 224 2.23 20.25 12.17
N VAL A 225 3.49 20.30 12.60
CA VAL A 225 4.66 20.63 11.78
C VAL A 225 5.71 19.53 11.99
N ALA A 226 6.28 19.06 10.89
CA ALA A 226 7.38 18.11 10.92
C ALA A 226 8.66 18.77 11.42
N LEU A 227 9.43 18.06 12.25
CA LEU A 227 10.78 18.50 12.61
C LEU A 227 11.72 18.40 11.40
N PRO A 228 12.80 19.21 11.33
CA PRO A 228 13.68 19.28 10.16
C PRO A 228 14.39 17.96 9.82
N GLU A 229 14.76 17.16 10.83
CA GLU A 229 15.53 15.94 10.64
C GLU A 229 14.62 14.71 10.72
N PRO A 230 14.53 13.91 9.64
CA PRO A 230 13.78 12.66 9.66
C PRO A 230 14.49 11.60 10.53
N ILE A 231 13.70 10.73 11.16
CA ILE A 231 14.24 9.58 11.90
C ILE A 231 14.83 8.58 10.90
N LYS A 232 14.15 8.36 9.78
CA LYS A 232 14.57 7.47 8.70
C LYS A 232 13.86 7.82 7.40
N VAL A 233 14.62 7.84 6.32
CA VAL A 233 14.06 7.88 4.97
C VAL A 233 14.03 6.48 4.39
N ASN A 234 12.90 6.08 3.81
CA ASN A 234 12.72 4.78 3.17
C ASN A 234 12.23 4.96 1.73
N ALA A 235 12.84 4.22 0.82
CA ALA A 235 12.24 3.99 -0.49
C ALA A 235 11.03 3.05 -0.34
N THR A 236 9.94 3.33 -1.06
CA THR A 236 8.78 2.45 -1.14
C THR A 236 8.74 1.72 -2.48
N TYR A 237 8.19 0.51 -2.48
CA TYR A 237 8.27 -0.42 -3.60
C TYR A 237 6.92 -1.05 -3.90
N VAL A 238 6.72 -1.37 -5.16
CA VAL A 238 5.74 -2.38 -5.57
C VAL A 238 6.24 -3.74 -5.09
N ILE A 239 5.36 -4.60 -4.59
CA ILE A 239 5.67 -6.01 -4.36
C ILE A 239 5.02 -6.85 -5.45
N VAL A 240 5.76 -7.84 -5.95
CA VAL A 240 5.33 -8.74 -7.02
C VAL A 240 5.49 -10.18 -6.56
N ASN A 241 4.55 -11.05 -6.89
CA ASN A 241 4.62 -12.47 -6.52
C ASN A 241 5.91 -13.11 -7.05
N LYS A 242 6.55 -13.98 -6.26
CA LYS A 242 7.82 -14.66 -6.58
C LYS A 242 7.85 -15.42 -7.90
N LYS A 243 6.70 -15.79 -8.44
CA LYS A 243 6.59 -16.55 -9.69
C LYS A 243 6.46 -15.65 -10.93
N GLU A 244 6.47 -14.34 -10.76
CA GLU A 244 6.15 -13.36 -11.81
C GLU A 244 7.38 -12.51 -12.21
N ASP A 245 8.53 -13.15 -12.43
CA ASP A 245 9.81 -12.46 -12.76
C ASP A 245 9.70 -11.54 -13.97
N LYS A 246 9.00 -11.99 -15.03
CA LYS A 246 8.83 -11.18 -16.26
C LYS A 246 7.99 -9.93 -16.00
N LEU A 247 6.91 -10.07 -15.24
CA LEU A 247 6.06 -8.95 -14.83
C LEU A 247 6.84 -7.96 -13.95
N ALA A 248 7.61 -8.47 -12.98
CA ALA A 248 8.46 -7.63 -12.13
C ALA A 248 9.50 -6.85 -12.95
N GLY A 249 10.09 -7.47 -13.96
CA GLY A 249 11.01 -6.82 -14.91
C GLY A 249 10.32 -5.69 -15.69
N GLU A 250 9.13 -5.91 -16.27
CA GLU A 250 8.40 -4.86 -16.98
C GLU A 250 7.96 -3.72 -16.06
N ILE A 251 7.53 -4.02 -14.83
CA ILE A 251 7.21 -2.99 -13.82
C ILE A 251 8.46 -2.17 -13.49
N ASN A 252 9.61 -2.82 -13.30
CA ASN A 252 10.86 -2.12 -13.04
C ASN A 252 11.23 -1.13 -14.16
N GLU A 253 11.19 -1.58 -15.42
CA GLU A 253 11.46 -0.72 -16.58
C GLU A 253 10.45 0.43 -16.69
N ALA A 254 9.17 0.17 -16.41
CA ALA A 254 8.14 1.20 -16.40
C ALA A 254 8.41 2.26 -15.31
N LEU A 255 8.72 1.84 -14.09
CA LEU A 255 9.05 2.74 -12.97
C LEU A 255 10.31 3.57 -13.26
N LYS A 256 11.35 2.92 -13.84
CA LYS A 256 12.57 3.62 -14.27
C LYS A 256 12.25 4.70 -15.30
N SER A 257 11.47 4.35 -16.33
CA SER A 257 11.02 5.30 -17.35
C SER A 257 10.23 6.48 -16.76
N LEU A 258 9.32 6.20 -15.81
CA LEU A 258 8.52 7.23 -15.12
C LEU A 258 9.39 8.18 -14.27
N ARG A 259 10.48 7.67 -13.72
CA ARG A 259 11.46 8.50 -13.00
C ARG A 259 12.24 9.37 -13.97
N ASP A 260 12.78 8.77 -15.05
CA ASP A 260 13.68 9.43 -16.00
C ASP A 260 12.97 10.57 -16.75
N ASP A 261 11.68 10.43 -17.06
CA ASP A 261 10.85 11.47 -17.72
C ASP A 261 10.19 12.47 -16.74
N GLY A 262 10.43 12.31 -15.45
CA GLY A 262 9.90 13.18 -14.38
C GLY A 262 8.41 12.98 -14.04
N THR A 263 7.76 11.93 -14.55
CA THR A 263 6.35 11.66 -14.26
C THR A 263 6.15 11.31 -12.78
N LEU A 264 7.05 10.51 -12.17
CA LEU A 264 6.97 10.20 -10.73
C LEU A 264 7.06 11.48 -9.88
N ALA A 265 7.98 12.41 -10.22
CA ALA A 265 8.12 13.67 -9.52
C ALA A 265 6.84 14.53 -9.60
N LYS A 266 6.19 14.57 -10.78
CA LYS A 266 4.91 15.28 -10.98
C LYS A 266 3.78 14.68 -10.15
N ILE A 267 3.67 13.35 -10.11
CA ILE A 267 2.65 12.66 -9.32
C ILE A 267 2.92 12.87 -7.82
N SER A 268 4.19 12.78 -7.39
CA SER A 268 4.57 13.07 -6.00
C SER A 268 4.18 14.50 -5.59
N THR A 269 4.52 15.49 -6.41
CA THR A 269 4.15 16.90 -6.15
C THR A 269 2.65 17.13 -6.12
N LYS A 270 1.88 16.44 -6.98
CA LYS A 270 0.40 16.50 -6.97
C LYS A 270 -0.16 16.09 -5.61
N TRP A 271 0.33 15.01 -5.02
CA TRP A 271 -0.26 14.41 -3.82
C TRP A 271 0.39 14.89 -2.52
N TYR A 272 1.70 15.14 -2.53
CA TYR A 272 2.48 15.47 -1.33
C TYR A 272 3.00 16.92 -1.32
N LYS A 273 2.68 17.71 -2.36
CA LYS A 273 3.17 19.10 -2.53
C LYS A 273 4.70 19.18 -2.72
N ASP A 274 5.39 18.03 -2.75
CA ASP A 274 6.82 17.91 -3.00
C ASP A 274 7.17 16.59 -3.71
N ASP A 275 8.36 16.55 -4.31
CA ASP A 275 8.95 15.33 -4.87
C ASP A 275 9.68 14.54 -3.78
N LEU A 276 8.96 13.59 -3.14
CA LEU A 276 9.52 12.79 -2.06
C LEU A 276 10.70 11.90 -2.51
N LEU A 277 10.85 11.60 -3.81
CA LEU A 277 11.99 10.83 -4.33
C LEU A 277 13.33 11.55 -4.17
N LYS A 278 13.32 12.87 -4.01
CA LYS A 278 14.51 13.65 -3.68
C LYS A 278 15.13 13.25 -2.35
N LEU A 279 14.35 12.67 -1.44
CA LEU A 279 14.81 12.21 -0.13
C LEU A 279 15.68 10.96 -0.21
N LEU A 280 15.73 10.28 -1.36
CA LEU A 280 16.51 9.06 -1.59
C LEU A 280 17.93 9.32 -2.12
N LYS A 281 18.37 10.57 -2.17
CA LYS A 281 19.71 10.97 -2.65
C LYS A 281 20.79 10.75 -1.61
#